data_cf45dbe93dcde150ce7fc54839d6fc99
#
_entry.id   cf45dbe93dcde150ce7fc54839d6fc99
#
_cell.length_a   1.000
_cell.length_b   1.000
_cell.length_c   1.000
_cell.angle_alpha   90.00
_cell.angle_beta   90.00
_cell.angle_gamma   90.00
#
_symmetry.space_group_name_H-M   'P 1'
#
loop_
_entity.id
_entity.type
_entity.pdbx_description
1 polymer ?
#
loop_
_entity_poly.entity_id
_entity_poly.type
_entity_poly.pdbx_seq_one_letter_code
_entity_poly.pdbx_strand_id
1 'polypeptide(L)'
;MLHLVHFLAAAAVPHSVLSINIGAVAYGLAAIGPGVGIGLIFGHGVEAMARQPEAAGMIRANMYIGFALTEALALIGFVVPFVFHYAA
;
A
#
# COMPACT_ATOMS: atom_id res chain seq x y z
N MET A 1 5.54 42.58 11.80
CA MET A 1 5.16 41.53 12.76
C MET A 1 3.90 40.79 12.38
N LEU A 2 2.82 41.49 12.05
CA LEU A 2 1.56 40.88 11.57
C LEU A 2 1.76 40.03 10.33
N HIS A 3 2.62 40.47 9.37
CA HIS A 3 2.90 39.70 8.16
C HIS A 3 3.62 38.38 8.47
N LEU A 4 4.51 38.37 9.47
CA LEU A 4 5.20 37.17 9.89
C LEU A 4 4.20 36.17 10.52
N VAL A 5 3.31 36.68 11.38
CA VAL A 5 2.28 35.85 12.01
C VAL A 5 1.35 35.23 10.95
N HIS A 6 0.90 36.03 9.97
CA HIS A 6 0.08 35.53 8.88
C HIS A 6 0.82 34.53 8.00
N PHE A 7 2.10 34.78 7.73
CA PHE A 7 2.94 33.84 6.98
C PHE A 7 3.08 32.51 7.72
N LEU A 8 3.39 32.57 9.02
CA LEU A 8 3.54 31.36 9.83
C LEU A 8 2.21 30.61 9.94
N ALA A 9 1.10 31.33 10.10
CA ALA A 9 -0.22 30.73 10.14
C ALA A 9 -0.60 30.07 8.80
N ALA A 10 -0.24 30.72 7.68
CA ALA A 10 -0.49 30.16 6.35
C ALA A 10 0.42 28.98 6.04
N ALA A 11 1.65 29.00 6.58
CA ALA A 11 2.61 27.90 6.45
C ALA A 11 2.28 26.72 7.38
N ALA A 12 1.51 26.98 8.45
CA ALA A 12 1.07 25.92 9.35
C ALA A 12 0.10 24.98 8.61
N VAL A 13 0.48 23.72 8.53
CA VAL A 13 -0.38 22.70 7.89
C VAL A 13 -1.54 22.40 8.84
N PRO A 14 -2.81 22.56 8.39
CA PRO A 14 -3.94 22.17 9.22
C PRO A 14 -3.84 20.71 9.66
N HIS A 15 -4.28 20.43 10.89
CA HIS A 15 -4.19 19.09 11.47
C HIS A 15 -4.83 18.03 10.57
N SER A 16 -5.93 18.35 9.91
CA SER A 16 -6.61 17.47 8.98
C SER A 16 -5.76 17.14 7.75
N VAL A 17 -5.11 18.15 7.17
CA VAL A 17 -4.25 17.98 5.99
C VAL A 17 -2.99 17.20 6.37
N LEU A 18 -2.42 17.47 7.54
CA LEU A 18 -1.26 16.73 8.04
C LEU A 18 -1.59 15.26 8.24
N SER A 19 -2.75 14.96 8.81
CA SER A 19 -3.21 13.58 9.00
C SER A 19 -3.38 12.84 7.67
N ILE A 20 -3.95 13.50 6.67
CA ILE A 20 -4.11 12.92 5.33
C ILE A 20 -2.74 12.65 4.69
N ASN A 21 -1.81 13.59 4.81
CA ASN A 21 -0.47 13.43 4.24
C ASN A 21 0.31 12.31 4.93
N ILE A 22 0.22 12.21 6.25
CA ILE A 22 0.82 11.11 6.99
C ILE A 22 0.17 9.79 6.60
N GLY A 23 -1.15 9.77 6.43
CA GLY A 23 -1.87 8.60 5.98
C GLY A 23 -1.44 8.14 4.59
N ALA A 24 -1.21 9.07 3.67
CA ALA A 24 -0.72 8.77 2.33
C ALA A 24 0.69 8.18 2.37
N VAL A 25 1.57 8.72 3.19
CA VAL A 25 2.93 8.19 3.38
C VAL A 25 2.88 6.80 4.00
N ALA A 26 2.04 6.60 5.01
CA ALA A 26 1.88 5.32 5.67
C ALA A 26 1.37 4.26 4.69
N TYR A 27 0.39 4.58 3.85
CA TYR A 27 -0.09 3.69 2.80
C TYR A 27 1.01 3.37 1.79
N GLY A 28 1.76 4.38 1.36
CA GLY A 28 2.88 4.19 0.44
C GLY A 28 3.92 3.22 0.98
N LEU A 29 4.28 3.34 2.26
CA LEU A 29 5.20 2.41 2.92
C LEU A 29 4.58 1.01 3.06
N ALA A 30 3.30 0.95 3.43
CA ALA A 30 2.60 -0.32 3.59
C ALA A 30 2.44 -1.07 2.26
N ALA A 31 2.40 -0.37 1.14
CA ALA A 31 2.26 -0.96 -0.20
C ALA A 31 3.56 -1.57 -0.72
N ILE A 32 4.71 -1.23 -0.17
CA ILE A 32 6.01 -1.76 -0.61
C ILE A 32 6.07 -3.27 -0.46
N GLY A 33 5.71 -3.80 0.71
CA GLY A 33 5.69 -5.24 0.97
C GLY A 33 4.82 -6.00 -0.01
N PRO A 34 3.52 -5.66 -0.12
CA PRO A 34 2.63 -6.28 -1.10
C PRO A 34 3.11 -6.12 -2.55
N GLY A 35 3.65 -4.97 -2.93
CA GLY A 35 4.20 -4.75 -4.27
C GLY A 35 5.34 -5.71 -4.59
N VAL A 36 6.28 -5.87 -3.68
CA VAL A 36 7.37 -6.85 -3.82
C VAL A 36 6.82 -8.27 -3.84
N GLY A 37 5.88 -8.57 -2.96
CA GLY A 37 5.24 -9.89 -2.89
C GLY A 37 4.56 -10.28 -4.20
N ILE A 38 3.77 -9.39 -4.79
CA ILE A 38 3.12 -9.63 -6.08
C ILE A 38 4.15 -9.83 -7.18
N GLY A 39 5.20 -8.99 -7.21
CA GLY A 39 6.28 -9.14 -8.18
C GLY A 39 6.96 -10.50 -8.11
N LEU A 40 7.23 -11.00 -6.90
CA LEU A 40 7.82 -12.32 -6.70
C LEU A 40 6.86 -13.44 -7.10
N ILE A 41 5.60 -13.35 -6.71
CA ILE A 41 4.59 -14.35 -7.04
C ILE A 41 4.45 -14.49 -8.56
N PHE A 42 4.26 -13.38 -9.27
CA PHE A 42 4.06 -13.42 -10.71
C PHE A 42 5.36 -13.72 -11.45
N GLY A 43 6.49 -13.16 -11.03
CA GLY A 43 7.78 -13.42 -11.65
C GLY A 43 8.16 -14.90 -11.56
N HIS A 44 8.15 -15.46 -10.37
CA HIS A 44 8.48 -16.88 -10.17
C HIS A 44 7.39 -17.81 -10.73
N GLY A 45 6.13 -17.40 -10.66
CA GLY A 45 5.03 -18.18 -11.21
C GLY A 45 5.11 -18.32 -12.73
N VAL A 46 5.44 -17.25 -13.44
CA VAL A 46 5.62 -17.29 -14.89
C VAL A 46 6.78 -18.20 -15.26
N GLU A 47 7.91 -18.09 -14.54
CA GLU A 47 9.05 -18.99 -14.76
C GLU A 47 8.68 -20.45 -14.52
N ALA A 48 7.97 -20.74 -13.45
CA ALA A 48 7.54 -22.10 -13.12
C ALA A 48 6.61 -22.67 -14.19
N MET A 49 5.67 -21.88 -14.70
CA MET A 49 4.78 -22.30 -15.78
C MET A 49 5.54 -22.55 -17.09
N ALA A 50 6.58 -21.76 -17.36
CA ALA A 50 7.42 -21.97 -18.53
C ALA A 50 8.21 -23.27 -18.44
N ARG A 51 8.65 -23.64 -17.24
CA ARG A 51 9.40 -24.89 -17.01
C ARG A 51 8.51 -26.12 -16.95
N GLN A 52 7.30 -25.97 -16.44
CA GLN A 52 6.34 -27.05 -16.25
C GLN A 52 4.96 -26.64 -16.78
N PRO A 53 4.79 -26.60 -18.12
CA PRO A 53 3.52 -26.17 -18.72
C PRO A 53 2.34 -27.03 -18.30
N GLU A 54 2.57 -28.32 -17.99
CA GLU A 54 1.53 -29.25 -17.55
C GLU A 54 1.00 -28.91 -16.16
N ALA A 55 1.77 -28.17 -15.35
CA ALA A 55 1.37 -27.72 -14.02
C ALA A 55 0.81 -26.30 -14.02
N ALA A 56 0.67 -25.65 -15.17
CA ALA A 56 0.30 -24.25 -15.27
C ALA A 56 -1.01 -23.90 -14.55
N GLY A 57 -2.00 -24.79 -14.62
CA GLY A 57 -3.29 -24.56 -13.94
C GLY A 57 -3.16 -24.48 -12.43
N MET A 58 -2.42 -25.40 -11.82
CA MET A 58 -2.16 -25.42 -10.39
C MET A 58 -1.33 -24.21 -9.96
N ILE A 59 -0.29 -23.88 -10.71
CA ILE A 59 0.58 -22.75 -10.44
C ILE A 59 -0.22 -21.46 -10.49
N ARG A 60 -1.05 -21.27 -11.51
CA ARG A 60 -1.89 -20.09 -11.66
C ARG A 60 -2.88 -19.95 -10.50
N ALA A 61 -3.52 -21.04 -10.08
CA ALA A 61 -4.43 -21.02 -8.95
C ALA A 61 -3.74 -20.54 -7.66
N ASN A 62 -2.54 -21.06 -7.40
CA ASN A 62 -1.74 -20.65 -6.24
C ASN A 62 -1.28 -19.20 -6.35
N MET A 63 -0.95 -18.72 -7.56
CA MET A 63 -0.61 -17.33 -7.80
C MET A 63 -1.77 -16.39 -7.43
N TYR A 64 -2.99 -16.73 -7.81
CA TYR A 64 -4.17 -15.92 -7.48
C TYR A 64 -4.45 -15.90 -5.98
N ILE A 65 -4.25 -17.02 -5.28
CA ILE A 65 -4.38 -17.05 -3.82
C ILE A 65 -3.34 -16.16 -3.17
N GLY A 66 -2.09 -16.26 -3.58
CA GLY A 66 -1.01 -15.41 -3.08
C GLY A 66 -1.24 -13.94 -3.38
N PHE A 67 -1.71 -13.62 -4.58
CA PHE A 67 -2.09 -12.28 -4.96
C PHE A 67 -3.19 -11.72 -4.04
N ALA A 68 -4.24 -12.50 -3.81
CA ALA A 68 -5.37 -12.07 -2.98
C ALA A 68 -4.94 -11.78 -1.54
N LEU A 69 -4.10 -12.63 -0.95
CA LEU A 69 -3.57 -12.44 0.41
C LEU A 69 -2.68 -11.20 0.48
N THR A 70 -1.84 -11.01 -0.50
CA THR A 70 -0.91 -9.88 -0.57
C THR A 70 -1.69 -8.57 -0.75
N GLU A 71 -2.69 -8.56 -1.61
CA GLU A 71 -3.55 -7.41 -1.84
C GLU A 71 -4.37 -7.07 -0.61
N ALA A 72 -4.81 -8.08 0.15
CA ALA A 72 -5.54 -7.86 1.39
C ALA A 72 -4.69 -7.05 2.41
N LEU A 73 -3.39 -7.34 2.49
CA LEU A 73 -2.48 -6.57 3.34
C LEU A 73 -2.38 -5.11 2.88
N ALA A 74 -2.32 -4.87 1.58
CA ALA A 74 -2.31 -3.52 1.03
C ALA A 74 -3.59 -2.76 1.35
N LEU A 75 -4.74 -3.43 1.27
CA LEU A 75 -6.04 -2.83 1.60
C LEU A 75 -6.15 -2.51 3.09
N ILE A 76 -5.62 -3.36 3.96
CA ILE A 76 -5.54 -3.06 5.39
C ILE A 76 -4.71 -1.80 5.62
N GLY A 77 -3.56 -1.69 4.97
CA GLY A 77 -2.72 -0.50 5.05
C GLY A 77 -3.40 0.76 4.55
N PHE A 78 -4.30 0.63 3.57
CA PHE A 78 -5.11 1.74 3.07
C PHE A 78 -6.16 2.18 4.10
N VAL A 79 -6.80 1.23 4.78
CA VAL A 79 -7.91 1.50 5.71
C VAL A 79 -7.41 2.05 7.05
N VAL A 80 -6.28 1.58 7.55
CA VAL A 80 -5.75 1.93 8.88
C VAL A 80 -5.66 3.45 9.12
N PRO A 81 -5.14 4.27 8.20
CA PRO A 81 -5.09 5.72 8.42
C PRO A 81 -6.45 6.37 8.66
N PHE A 82 -7.50 5.88 8.00
CA PHE A 82 -8.85 6.40 8.20
C PHE A 82 -9.38 6.06 9.58
N VAL A 83 -9.15 4.84 10.03
CA VAL A 83 -9.61 4.37 11.36
C VAL A 83 -8.96 5.18 12.47
N PHE A 84 -7.63 5.31 12.44
CA PHE A 84 -6.91 6.04 13.48
C PHE A 84 -7.11 7.55 13.41
N HIS A 85 -7.37 8.09 12.23
CA HIS A 85 -7.69 9.50 12.08
C HIS A 85 -8.97 9.87 12.83
N TYR A 86 -9.99 9.03 12.77
CA TYR A 86 -11.26 9.27 13.45
C TYR A 86 -11.22 8.95 14.95
N ALA A 87 -10.24 8.16 15.37
CA ALA A 87 -10.09 7.82 16.78
C ALA A 87 -9.30 8.87 17.58
N ALA A 88 -8.57 9.71 16.90
CA ALA A 88 -7.77 10.78 17.51
C ALA A 88 -8.52 12.11 17.53
#